data_ec534af96d5daff02d76f74f7f88d1f2
#
_entry.id   ec534af96d5daff02d76f74f7f88d1f2
#
_cell.length_a   1.000
_cell.length_b   1.000
_cell.length_c   1.000
_cell.angle_alpha   90.00
_cell.angle_beta   90.00
_cell.angle_gamma   90.00
#
_symmetry.space_group_name_H-M   'P 1'
#
loop_
_entity.id
_entity.type
_entity.pdbx_description
1 polymer ?
#
loop_
_entity_poly.entity_id
_entity_poly.type
_entity_poly.pdbx_seq_one_letter_code
_entity_poly.pdbx_strand_id
1 'polypeptide(L)'
;MVAARGCTVIAHRGGAGEAPENTWTAVEHVAELGLTWMETDLRVSADGLVILSHDPDLMRTAADPRGIGELTWKELSELDAGDGRPPVRLDDALVAFPRLRFNIDLKESAVVQDALQVVRAADALERVRFASFSARRLAVLRRQEPRATTSLGVGDVLALVLHAEAGLRLPGTRWSWTKGRVDAVQVPACWGRVPVVTERFVAQAHRDGLEVHVWTVDEPEEMRRLAAMRVDGIVTDVPALALEVLGGQEPR
;
A
#
# COMPACT_ATOMS: atom_id res chain seq x y z
N MET A 1 3.27 -27.25 12.32
CA MET A 1 3.34 -26.97 10.88
C MET A 1 2.42 -25.80 10.65
N VAL A 2 2.97 -24.60 10.40
CA VAL A 2 2.17 -23.44 9.95
C VAL A 2 1.80 -23.75 8.51
N ALA A 3 0.51 -23.80 8.19
CA ALA A 3 0.05 -23.93 6.82
C ALA A 3 0.74 -22.86 5.97
N ALA A 4 1.26 -23.22 4.81
CA ALA A 4 1.84 -22.27 3.86
C ALA A 4 0.73 -21.26 3.52
N ARG A 5 0.88 -20.01 3.98
CA ARG A 5 0.00 -18.92 3.56
C ARG A 5 0.23 -18.72 2.07
N GLY A 6 -0.82 -18.73 1.27
CA GLY A 6 -0.73 -18.35 -0.14
C GLY A 6 -0.24 -16.90 -0.25
N CYS A 7 0.42 -16.56 -1.36
CA CYS A 7 0.84 -15.19 -1.64
C CYS A 7 -0.40 -14.31 -1.88
N THR A 8 -0.55 -13.24 -1.11
CA THR A 8 -1.69 -12.32 -1.21
C THR A 8 -1.56 -11.42 -2.44
N VAL A 9 -2.61 -11.33 -3.26
CA VAL A 9 -2.71 -10.32 -4.32
C VAL A 9 -3.22 -9.02 -3.72
N ILE A 10 -2.47 -7.94 -3.95
CA ILE A 10 -2.79 -6.57 -3.51
C ILE A 10 -2.95 -5.72 -4.77
N ALA A 11 -4.14 -5.24 -5.04
CA ALA A 11 -4.41 -4.45 -6.24
C ALA A 11 -3.81 -3.04 -6.11
N HIS A 12 -2.76 -2.75 -6.87
CA HIS A 12 -2.06 -1.46 -6.89
C HIS A 12 -2.98 -0.39 -7.46
N ARG A 13 -3.32 0.62 -6.65
CA ARG A 13 -4.30 1.66 -6.97
C ARG A 13 -5.65 1.13 -7.47
N GLY A 14 -5.98 -0.10 -7.03
CA GLY A 14 -7.19 -0.81 -7.46
C GLY A 14 -7.05 -1.63 -8.75
N GLY A 15 -5.83 -1.83 -9.26
CA GLY A 15 -5.54 -2.56 -10.49
C GLY A 15 -5.43 -1.63 -11.70
N ALA A 16 -4.42 -0.75 -11.70
CA ALA A 16 -4.24 0.33 -12.68
C ALA A 16 -4.08 -0.14 -14.14
N GLY A 17 -3.76 -1.41 -14.37
CA GLY A 17 -3.72 -2.04 -15.70
C GLY A 17 -5.08 -2.56 -16.19
N GLU A 18 -6.08 -2.64 -15.31
CA GLU A 18 -7.41 -3.24 -15.59
C GLU A 18 -8.56 -2.23 -15.37
N ALA A 19 -8.35 -1.21 -14.53
CA ALA A 19 -9.31 -0.15 -14.24
C ALA A 19 -8.59 1.21 -14.09
N PRO A 20 -9.27 2.36 -14.30
CA PRO A 20 -8.68 3.66 -14.04
C PRO A 20 -8.25 3.79 -12.57
N GLU A 21 -6.97 4.08 -12.31
CA GLU A 21 -6.38 4.05 -10.97
C GLU A 21 -7.07 4.96 -9.96
N ASN A 22 -7.19 4.50 -8.70
CA ASN A 22 -7.71 5.28 -7.57
C ASN A 22 -9.14 5.84 -7.79
N THR A 23 -9.91 5.27 -8.72
CA THR A 23 -11.30 5.64 -9.02
C THR A 23 -12.30 4.71 -8.31
N TRP A 24 -13.58 5.07 -8.35
CA TRP A 24 -14.64 4.19 -7.87
C TRP A 24 -14.68 2.88 -8.63
N THR A 25 -14.50 2.90 -9.96
CA THR A 25 -14.39 1.69 -10.79
C THR A 25 -13.26 0.78 -10.31
N ALA A 26 -12.12 1.34 -9.92
CA ALA A 26 -10.99 0.56 -9.41
C ALA A 26 -11.31 -0.09 -8.05
N VAL A 27 -11.96 0.63 -7.13
CA VAL A 27 -12.36 0.06 -5.81
C VAL A 27 -13.41 -1.03 -5.99
N GLU A 28 -14.40 -0.81 -6.87
CA GLU A 28 -15.43 -1.79 -7.23
C GLU A 28 -14.81 -3.03 -7.87
N HIS A 29 -13.88 -2.87 -8.81
CA HIS A 29 -13.14 -3.94 -9.46
C HIS A 29 -12.45 -4.88 -8.46
N VAL A 30 -11.75 -4.32 -7.46
CA VAL A 30 -11.12 -5.10 -6.39
C VAL A 30 -12.14 -5.95 -5.62
N ALA A 31 -13.30 -5.35 -5.32
CA ALA A 31 -14.38 -6.05 -4.61
C ALA A 31 -15.04 -7.14 -5.47
N GLU A 32 -15.23 -6.90 -6.76
CA GLU A 32 -15.79 -7.86 -7.73
C GLU A 32 -14.88 -9.08 -7.95
N LEU A 33 -13.55 -8.85 -7.96
CA LEU A 33 -12.56 -9.93 -7.99
C LEU A 33 -12.49 -10.75 -6.69
N GLY A 34 -13.21 -10.33 -5.63
CA GLY A 34 -13.17 -10.98 -4.33
C GLY A 34 -11.85 -10.78 -3.59
N LEU A 35 -11.05 -9.81 -3.99
CA LEU A 35 -9.80 -9.48 -3.31
C LEU A 35 -10.07 -8.85 -1.93
N THR A 36 -9.14 -9.08 -1.01
CA THR A 36 -9.22 -8.52 0.34
C THR A 36 -8.39 -7.26 0.51
N TRP A 37 -7.41 -7.00 -0.37
CA TRP A 37 -6.50 -5.88 -0.24
C TRP A 37 -6.44 -5.02 -1.50
N MET A 38 -6.59 -3.72 -1.30
CA MET A 38 -6.28 -2.66 -2.24
C MET A 38 -5.12 -1.83 -1.72
N GLU A 39 -4.15 -1.54 -2.56
CA GLU A 39 -3.18 -0.48 -2.31
C GLU A 39 -3.69 0.82 -2.90
N THR A 40 -3.44 1.94 -2.23
CA THR A 40 -3.81 3.29 -2.68
C THR A 40 -2.90 4.35 -2.09
N ASP A 41 -2.87 5.49 -2.72
CA ASP A 41 -2.10 6.66 -2.34
C ASP A 41 -3.02 7.76 -1.80
N LEU A 42 -2.57 8.53 -0.83
CA LEU A 42 -3.38 9.62 -0.27
C LEU A 42 -2.78 10.99 -0.47
N ARG A 43 -3.67 11.93 -0.81
CA ARG A 43 -3.47 13.38 -0.84
C ARG A 43 -4.53 14.08 0.00
N VAL A 44 -4.33 15.35 0.29
CA VAL A 44 -5.29 16.18 1.01
C VAL A 44 -5.71 17.38 0.18
N SER A 45 -7.02 17.66 0.13
CA SER A 45 -7.59 18.83 -0.54
C SER A 45 -7.34 20.12 0.25
N ALA A 46 -7.60 21.28 -0.37
CA ALA A 46 -7.44 22.57 0.30
C ALA A 46 -8.30 22.73 1.57
N ASP A 47 -9.44 22.06 1.62
CA ASP A 47 -10.39 22.06 2.75
C ASP A 47 -10.25 20.81 3.67
N GLY A 48 -9.13 20.07 3.55
CA GLY A 48 -8.75 19.02 4.49
C GLY A 48 -9.38 17.65 4.24
N LEU A 49 -9.98 17.39 3.08
CA LEU A 49 -10.51 16.08 2.75
C LEU A 49 -9.44 15.17 2.16
N VAL A 50 -9.47 13.90 2.54
CA VAL A 50 -8.48 12.90 2.12
C VAL A 50 -8.94 12.21 0.85
N ILE A 51 -8.14 12.35 -0.21
CA ILE A 51 -8.43 11.91 -1.58
C ILE A 51 -7.49 10.78 -1.98
N LEU A 52 -8.01 9.76 -2.65
CA LEU A 52 -7.22 8.70 -3.26
C LEU A 52 -6.55 9.27 -4.52
N SER A 53 -5.25 9.50 -4.48
CA SER A 53 -4.47 9.97 -5.64
C SER A 53 -2.98 9.79 -5.45
N HIS A 54 -2.31 9.33 -6.50
CA HIS A 54 -0.86 9.19 -6.52
C HIS A 54 -0.15 10.53 -6.75
N ASP A 55 -0.55 11.23 -7.82
CA ASP A 55 0.11 12.47 -8.23
C ASP A 55 -0.34 13.65 -7.36
N PRO A 56 0.47 14.70 -7.23
CA PRO A 56 0.09 15.89 -6.50
C PRO A 56 -0.96 16.74 -7.24
N ASP A 57 -1.12 16.51 -8.53
CA ASP A 57 -2.08 17.17 -9.41
C ASP A 57 -2.95 16.13 -10.14
N LEU A 58 -3.91 16.60 -10.90
CA LEU A 58 -4.89 15.78 -11.62
C LEU A 58 -4.63 15.76 -13.13
N MET A 59 -3.46 16.22 -13.60
CA MET A 59 -3.19 16.33 -15.03
C MET A 59 -3.31 15.01 -15.77
N ARG A 60 -2.82 13.91 -15.18
CA ARG A 60 -2.82 12.59 -15.82
C ARG A 60 -4.18 11.89 -15.75
N THR A 61 -4.94 12.09 -14.69
CA THR A 61 -6.19 11.37 -14.44
C THR A 61 -7.44 12.16 -14.86
N ALA A 62 -7.43 13.48 -14.72
CA ALA A 62 -8.59 14.33 -15.00
C ALA A 62 -8.28 15.48 -16.00
N ALA A 63 -7.09 15.48 -16.62
CA ALA A 63 -6.61 16.56 -17.52
C ALA A 63 -6.64 17.97 -16.88
N ASP A 64 -6.55 18.05 -15.55
CA ASP A 64 -6.52 19.29 -14.78
C ASP A 64 -5.12 19.50 -14.18
N PRO A 65 -4.40 20.58 -14.51
CA PRO A 65 -3.04 20.83 -14.02
C PRO A 65 -2.99 21.35 -12.57
N ARG A 66 -4.13 21.65 -11.95
CA ARG A 66 -4.17 22.18 -10.59
C ARG A 66 -3.81 21.10 -9.57
N GLY A 67 -3.11 21.50 -8.53
CA GLY A 67 -2.77 20.61 -7.42
C GLY A 67 -4.00 20.25 -6.59
N ILE A 68 -4.08 19.01 -6.13
CA ILE A 68 -5.17 18.55 -5.24
C ILE A 68 -5.26 19.42 -3.99
N GLY A 69 -4.11 19.80 -3.41
CA GLY A 69 -4.05 20.68 -2.23
C GLY A 69 -4.45 22.14 -2.50
N GLU A 70 -4.67 22.54 -3.76
CA GLU A 70 -5.15 23.87 -4.16
C GLU A 70 -6.67 23.90 -4.36
N LEU A 71 -7.30 22.72 -4.48
CA LEU A 71 -8.73 22.56 -4.77
C LEU A 71 -9.51 22.17 -3.52
N THR A 72 -10.67 22.78 -3.34
CA THR A 72 -11.68 22.35 -2.36
C THR A 72 -12.41 21.11 -2.88
N TRP A 73 -13.07 20.37 -1.98
CA TRP A 73 -13.91 19.23 -2.39
C TRP A 73 -15.00 19.65 -3.39
N LYS A 74 -15.56 20.83 -3.23
CA LYS A 74 -16.56 21.33 -4.17
C LYS A 74 -16.01 21.37 -5.59
N GLU A 75 -14.79 21.86 -5.78
CA GLU A 75 -14.13 21.92 -7.09
C GLU A 75 -13.72 20.52 -7.57
N LEU A 76 -13.17 19.68 -6.68
CA LEU A 76 -12.79 18.30 -6.99
C LEU A 76 -13.99 17.45 -7.41
N SER A 77 -15.15 17.66 -6.78
CA SER A 77 -16.37 16.91 -7.07
C SER A 77 -17.01 17.22 -8.44
N GLU A 78 -16.55 18.28 -9.11
CA GLU A 78 -16.97 18.64 -10.47
C GLU A 78 -16.08 18.02 -11.56
N LEU A 79 -14.96 17.37 -11.16
CA LEU A 79 -14.01 16.74 -12.08
C LEU A 79 -14.36 15.28 -12.32
N ASP A 80 -14.02 14.78 -13.50
CA ASP A 80 -14.04 13.35 -13.82
C ASP A 80 -12.66 12.76 -13.53
N ALA A 81 -12.60 11.80 -12.61
CA ALA A 81 -11.36 11.12 -12.24
C ALA A 81 -10.92 10.04 -13.27
N GLY A 82 -11.60 9.93 -14.40
CA GLY A 82 -11.30 8.97 -15.46
C GLY A 82 -12.30 7.81 -15.58
N ASP A 83 -13.35 7.81 -14.76
CA ASP A 83 -14.42 6.81 -14.79
C ASP A 83 -15.83 7.41 -14.85
N GLY A 84 -15.93 8.69 -15.20
CA GLY A 84 -17.19 9.45 -15.24
C GLY A 84 -17.68 9.91 -13.87
N ARG A 85 -16.88 9.72 -12.81
CA ARG A 85 -17.20 10.04 -11.42
C ARG A 85 -16.13 10.94 -10.80
N PRO A 86 -16.47 11.69 -9.73
CA PRO A 86 -15.50 12.47 -8.98
C PRO A 86 -14.38 11.61 -8.37
N PRO A 87 -13.22 12.22 -8.03
CA PRO A 87 -12.19 11.55 -7.26
C PRO A 87 -12.74 10.89 -5.98
N VAL A 88 -12.15 9.77 -5.60
CA VAL A 88 -12.60 9.01 -4.43
C VAL A 88 -12.08 9.64 -3.14
N ARG A 89 -12.96 9.86 -2.19
CA ARG A 89 -12.59 10.21 -0.82
C ARG A 89 -12.35 8.95 0.00
N LEU A 90 -11.36 9.00 0.89
CA LEU A 90 -11.03 7.87 1.75
C LEU A 90 -12.19 7.47 2.67
N ASP A 91 -12.87 8.45 3.27
CA ASP A 91 -14.01 8.18 4.17
C ASP A 91 -15.16 7.47 3.45
N ASP A 92 -15.48 7.90 2.22
CA ASP A 92 -16.52 7.27 1.40
C ASP A 92 -16.14 5.84 1.01
N ALA A 93 -14.87 5.61 0.59
CA ALA A 93 -14.38 4.27 0.24
C ALA A 93 -14.41 3.31 1.44
N LEU A 94 -14.00 3.78 2.62
CA LEU A 94 -14.02 2.97 3.84
C LEU A 94 -15.44 2.59 4.27
N VAL A 95 -16.43 3.46 4.07
CA VAL A 95 -17.84 3.20 4.39
C VAL A 95 -18.47 2.26 3.36
N ALA A 96 -18.23 2.50 2.07
CA ALA A 96 -18.83 1.73 0.98
C ALA A 96 -18.31 0.28 0.94
N PHE A 97 -17.03 0.06 1.31
CA PHE A 97 -16.38 -1.25 1.26
C PHE A 97 -15.86 -1.70 2.64
N PRO A 98 -16.74 -2.04 3.60
CA PRO A 98 -16.33 -2.33 4.98
C PRO A 98 -15.51 -3.62 5.13
N ARG A 99 -15.51 -4.50 4.14
CA ARG A 99 -14.71 -5.73 4.14
C ARG A 99 -13.36 -5.59 3.46
N LEU A 100 -13.18 -4.52 2.68
CA LEU A 100 -11.92 -4.26 1.98
C LEU A 100 -10.88 -3.72 2.96
N ARG A 101 -9.68 -4.23 2.83
CA ARG A 101 -8.48 -3.77 3.54
C ARG A 101 -7.68 -2.84 2.64
N PHE A 102 -7.13 -1.79 3.22
CA PHE A 102 -6.38 -0.79 2.46
C PHE A 102 -4.92 -0.77 2.92
N ASN A 103 -4.00 -0.88 1.96
CA ASN A 103 -2.59 -0.56 2.13
C ASN A 103 -2.38 0.86 1.60
N ILE A 104 -2.19 1.82 2.49
CA ILE A 104 -2.25 3.26 2.19
C ILE A 104 -0.84 3.85 2.18
N ASP A 105 -0.37 4.34 1.02
CA ASP A 105 0.87 5.13 0.97
C ASP A 105 0.58 6.62 1.23
N LEU A 106 1.17 7.10 2.31
CA LEU A 106 1.10 8.52 2.70
C LEU A 106 2.11 9.31 1.88
N LYS A 107 1.68 10.02 0.83
CA LYS A 107 2.57 10.75 -0.09
C LYS A 107 3.18 12.01 0.50
N GLU A 108 2.49 12.65 1.45
CA GLU A 108 2.90 13.91 2.06
C GLU A 108 2.69 13.93 3.57
N SER A 109 3.36 14.85 4.26
CA SER A 109 3.25 14.91 5.72
C SER A 109 1.94 15.55 6.19
N ALA A 110 1.33 16.38 5.37
CA ALA A 110 0.06 17.03 5.65
C ALA A 110 -1.07 15.99 5.84
N VAL A 111 -1.09 14.92 5.02
CA VAL A 111 -2.17 13.93 5.02
C VAL A 111 -2.18 13.02 6.26
N VAL A 112 -1.10 12.96 7.05
CA VAL A 112 -0.97 11.97 8.15
C VAL A 112 -2.07 12.12 9.21
N GLN A 113 -2.32 13.35 9.64
CA GLN A 113 -3.30 13.61 10.70
C GLN A 113 -4.73 13.37 10.19
N ASP A 114 -5.03 13.87 8.99
CA ASP A 114 -6.37 13.77 8.40
C ASP A 114 -6.71 12.32 8.06
N ALA A 115 -5.76 11.56 7.49
CA ALA A 115 -5.93 10.13 7.24
C ALA A 115 -6.18 9.34 8.54
N LEU A 116 -5.45 9.64 9.63
CA LEU A 116 -5.70 9.01 10.92
C LEU A 116 -7.08 9.34 11.48
N GLN A 117 -7.54 10.58 11.34
CA GLN A 117 -8.88 10.99 11.79
C GLN A 117 -9.96 10.24 11.00
N VAL A 118 -9.85 10.17 9.68
CA VAL A 118 -10.78 9.44 8.81
C VAL A 118 -10.83 7.96 9.18
N VAL A 119 -9.65 7.31 9.30
CA VAL A 119 -9.58 5.87 9.61
C VAL A 119 -10.16 5.56 11.00
N ARG A 120 -9.94 6.44 11.99
CA ARG A 120 -10.55 6.30 13.33
C ARG A 120 -12.06 6.51 13.30
N ALA A 121 -12.53 7.52 12.59
CA ALA A 121 -13.96 7.80 12.47
C ALA A 121 -14.74 6.66 11.80
N ALA A 122 -14.10 5.98 10.84
CA ALA A 122 -14.65 4.81 10.14
C ALA A 122 -14.47 3.48 10.90
N ASP A 123 -13.87 3.49 12.11
CA ASP A 123 -13.47 2.30 12.88
C ASP A 123 -12.66 1.29 12.04
N ALA A 124 -11.75 1.81 11.21
CA ALA A 124 -11.05 1.05 10.17
C ALA A 124 -9.59 0.68 10.50
N LEU A 125 -9.11 0.96 11.73
CA LEU A 125 -7.70 0.74 12.12
C LEU A 125 -7.19 -0.68 11.87
N GLU A 126 -8.03 -1.70 12.10
CA GLU A 126 -7.63 -3.11 11.95
C GLU A 126 -7.62 -3.59 10.49
N ARG A 127 -8.14 -2.78 9.56
CA ARG A 127 -8.17 -3.09 8.12
C ARG A 127 -7.40 -2.09 7.26
N VAL A 128 -6.61 -1.22 7.91
CA VAL A 128 -5.73 -0.26 7.23
C VAL A 128 -4.29 -0.50 7.66
N ARG A 129 -3.41 -0.64 6.67
CA ARG A 129 -1.95 -0.58 6.85
C ARG A 129 -1.45 0.71 6.24
N PHE A 130 -0.67 1.47 6.99
CA PHE A 130 -0.04 2.68 6.49
C PHE A 130 1.38 2.41 6.01
N ALA A 131 1.67 2.88 4.82
CA ALA A 131 2.99 2.84 4.19
C ALA A 131 3.51 4.25 3.94
N SER A 132 4.80 4.41 3.84
CA SER A 132 5.45 5.61 3.32
C SER A 132 6.93 5.35 3.07
N PHE A 133 7.47 5.98 2.03
CA PHE A 133 8.91 6.05 1.84
C PHE A 133 9.61 6.81 2.99
N SER A 134 8.92 7.72 3.65
CA SER A 134 9.46 8.54 4.75
C SER A 134 9.34 7.83 6.11
N ALA A 135 10.45 7.29 6.61
CA ALA A 135 10.52 6.75 7.98
C ALA A 135 10.08 7.76 9.05
N ARG A 136 10.37 9.07 8.83
CA ARG A 136 9.94 10.15 9.73
C ARG A 136 8.41 10.28 9.77
N ARG A 137 7.74 10.18 8.61
CA ARG A 137 6.28 10.25 8.50
C ARG A 137 5.62 9.09 9.24
N LEU A 138 6.10 7.87 9.04
CA LEU A 138 5.64 6.68 9.76
C LEU A 138 5.92 6.79 11.28
N ALA A 139 7.04 7.36 11.69
CA ALA A 139 7.33 7.58 13.11
C ALA A 139 6.39 8.60 13.74
N VAL A 140 5.95 9.64 13.02
CA VAL A 140 4.93 10.60 13.49
C VAL A 140 3.59 9.87 13.65
N LEU A 141 3.16 9.12 12.64
CA LEU A 141 1.92 8.35 12.66
C LEU A 141 1.88 7.38 13.85
N ARG A 142 2.92 6.58 14.06
CA ARG A 142 3.01 5.60 15.16
C ARG A 142 2.98 6.26 16.55
N ARG A 143 3.48 7.49 16.68
CA ARG A 143 3.38 8.25 17.96
C ARG A 143 1.96 8.71 18.23
N GLN A 144 1.22 9.09 17.19
CA GLN A 144 -0.16 9.56 17.30
C GLN A 144 -1.15 8.40 17.47
N GLU A 145 -0.86 7.25 16.84
CA GLU A 145 -1.68 6.03 16.94
C GLU A 145 -0.79 4.77 17.03
N PRO A 146 -0.43 4.36 18.25
CA PRO A 146 0.41 3.16 18.46
C PRO A 146 -0.23 1.85 18.03
N ARG A 147 -1.55 1.81 17.83
CA ARG A 147 -2.29 0.64 17.34
C ARG A 147 -2.28 0.53 15.82
N ALA A 148 -1.94 1.62 15.12
CA ALA A 148 -1.90 1.61 13.66
C ALA A 148 -0.86 0.62 13.14
N THR A 149 -1.26 -0.19 12.19
CA THR A 149 -0.38 -1.11 11.47
C THR A 149 0.39 -0.34 10.39
N THR A 150 1.68 -0.58 10.28
CA THR A 150 2.54 0.16 9.34
C THR A 150 3.58 -0.74 8.68
N SER A 151 4.07 -0.32 7.50
CA SER A 151 5.26 -0.90 6.88
C SER A 151 6.56 -0.28 7.42
N LEU A 152 7.71 -0.84 6.99
CA LEU A 152 9.03 -0.22 7.16
C LEU A 152 9.20 0.99 6.23
N GLY A 153 9.95 1.98 6.68
CA GLY A 153 10.44 3.08 5.82
C GLY A 153 11.76 2.71 5.12
N VAL A 154 12.16 3.51 4.12
CA VAL A 154 13.32 3.21 3.27
C VAL A 154 14.62 2.96 4.04
N GLY A 155 14.89 3.74 5.09
CA GLY A 155 16.11 3.55 5.91
C GLY A 155 16.14 2.20 6.62
N ASP A 156 14.99 1.76 7.13
CA ASP A 156 14.84 0.46 7.80
C ASP A 156 14.95 -0.69 6.80
N VAL A 157 14.40 -0.51 5.58
CA VAL A 157 14.53 -1.48 4.48
C VAL A 157 15.99 -1.69 4.11
N LEU A 158 16.77 -0.61 3.94
CA LEU A 158 18.19 -0.70 3.64
C LEU A 158 18.94 -1.45 4.74
N ALA A 159 18.63 -1.16 6.00
CA ALA A 159 19.24 -1.87 7.14
C ALA A 159 18.92 -3.36 7.11
N LEU A 160 17.67 -3.75 6.78
CA LEU A 160 17.26 -5.13 6.65
C LEU A 160 17.98 -5.84 5.50
N VAL A 161 18.13 -5.20 4.34
CA VAL A 161 18.89 -5.75 3.19
C VAL A 161 20.35 -6.00 3.57
N LEU A 162 21.03 -5.03 4.17
CA LEU A 162 22.42 -5.17 4.60
C LEU A 162 22.57 -6.28 5.64
N HIS A 163 21.62 -6.42 6.55
CA HIS A 163 21.63 -7.50 7.53
C HIS A 163 21.44 -8.87 6.87
N ALA A 164 20.48 -8.99 5.95
CA ALA A 164 20.18 -10.24 5.28
C ALA A 164 21.32 -10.74 4.39
N GLU A 165 21.91 -9.83 3.61
CA GLU A 165 22.91 -10.20 2.60
C GLU A 165 24.33 -10.27 3.13
N ALA A 166 24.71 -9.38 4.05
CA ALA A 166 26.09 -9.30 4.57
C ALA A 166 26.26 -9.83 6.01
N GLY A 167 25.18 -10.26 6.67
CA GLY A 167 25.21 -10.65 8.08
C GLY A 167 25.51 -9.48 9.03
N LEU A 168 25.46 -8.25 8.54
CA LEU A 168 25.77 -7.04 9.28
C LEU A 168 24.60 -6.66 10.19
N ARG A 169 24.75 -6.92 11.48
CA ARG A 169 23.83 -6.42 12.50
C ARG A 169 24.14 -4.94 12.77
N LEU A 170 23.39 -4.04 12.13
CA LEU A 170 23.49 -2.64 12.49
C LEU A 170 22.94 -2.45 13.91
N PRO A 171 23.66 -1.69 14.78
CA PRO A 171 23.17 -1.38 16.12
C PRO A 171 21.79 -0.69 16.02
N GLY A 172 20.80 -1.21 16.74
CA GLY A 172 19.46 -0.63 16.73
C GLY A 172 18.47 -1.23 15.73
N THR A 173 18.84 -2.25 14.94
CA THR A 173 17.93 -2.99 14.04
C THR A 173 16.93 -3.91 14.76
N ARG A 174 16.70 -3.73 16.05
CA ARG A 174 15.45 -4.21 16.65
C ARG A 174 14.41 -3.14 16.39
N TRP A 175 13.46 -3.43 15.55
CA TRP A 175 12.26 -2.63 15.26
C TRP A 175 11.49 -2.17 16.53
N SER A 176 12.01 -2.51 17.72
CA SER A 176 11.51 -2.18 19.07
C SER A 176 11.58 -0.69 19.44
N TRP A 177 12.29 0.14 18.66
CA TRP A 177 12.35 1.60 18.90
C TRP A 177 11.22 2.36 18.19
N THR A 178 10.50 1.72 17.31
CA THR A 178 9.27 2.26 16.75
C THR A 178 8.11 1.88 17.68
N LYS A 179 7.60 2.83 18.42
CA LYS A 179 6.33 2.66 19.12
C LYS A 179 5.25 2.43 18.07
N GLY A 180 4.65 1.25 18.02
CA GLY A 180 3.61 0.90 17.05
C GLY A 180 3.83 -0.47 16.40
N ARG A 181 2.82 -0.95 15.67
CA ARG A 181 2.85 -2.24 14.96
C ARG A 181 3.50 -2.04 13.59
N VAL A 182 4.68 -2.64 13.40
CA VAL A 182 5.29 -2.81 12.07
C VAL A 182 5.12 -4.28 11.71
N ASP A 183 4.40 -4.56 10.64
CA ASP A 183 4.07 -5.93 10.24
C ASP A 183 4.56 -6.30 8.85
N ALA A 184 4.99 -5.31 8.04
CA ALA A 184 5.43 -5.58 6.68
C ALA A 184 6.67 -4.77 6.27
N VAL A 185 7.43 -5.35 5.35
CA VAL A 185 8.39 -4.66 4.52
C VAL A 185 7.89 -4.66 3.08
N GLN A 186 7.87 -3.48 2.44
CA GLN A 186 7.37 -3.30 1.08
C GLN A 186 8.49 -2.78 0.20
N VAL A 187 8.87 -3.57 -0.80
CA VAL A 187 10.09 -3.34 -1.59
C VAL A 187 9.87 -3.64 -3.08
N PRO A 188 10.62 -2.98 -3.98
CA PRO A 188 10.70 -3.43 -5.36
C PRO A 188 11.47 -4.76 -5.44
N ALA A 189 11.17 -5.58 -6.45
CA ALA A 189 11.91 -6.82 -6.67
C ALA A 189 13.43 -6.57 -6.86
N CYS A 190 13.77 -5.48 -7.57
CA CYS A 190 15.13 -5.07 -7.83
C CYS A 190 15.30 -3.55 -7.68
N TRP A 191 16.51 -3.10 -7.35
CA TRP A 191 16.92 -1.71 -7.48
C TRP A 191 17.87 -1.59 -8.69
N GLY A 192 17.35 -1.13 -9.81
CA GLY A 192 18.03 -1.23 -11.08
C GLY A 192 18.31 -2.70 -11.45
N ARG A 193 19.59 -3.09 -11.49
CA ARG A 193 20.01 -4.49 -11.76
C ARG A 193 20.30 -5.30 -10.49
N VAL A 194 20.22 -4.68 -9.33
CA VAL A 194 20.55 -5.34 -8.05
C VAL A 194 19.27 -5.96 -7.46
N PRO A 195 19.21 -7.28 -7.25
CA PRO A 195 18.08 -7.90 -6.58
C PRO A 195 17.95 -7.36 -5.16
N VAL A 196 16.76 -6.91 -4.79
CA VAL A 196 16.40 -6.55 -3.41
C VAL A 196 15.76 -7.75 -2.72
N VAL A 197 14.85 -8.43 -3.44
CA VAL A 197 14.17 -9.62 -2.93
C VAL A 197 14.98 -10.86 -3.27
N THR A 198 15.64 -11.40 -2.25
CA THR A 198 16.38 -12.66 -2.27
C THR A 198 15.80 -13.63 -1.26
N GLU A 199 16.09 -14.92 -1.36
CA GLU A 199 15.68 -15.91 -0.34
C GLU A 199 16.20 -15.55 1.06
N ARG A 200 17.42 -14.97 1.13
CA ARG A 200 18.01 -14.51 2.40
C ARG A 200 17.22 -13.34 2.99
N PHE A 201 16.84 -12.37 2.13
CA PHE A 201 16.03 -11.23 2.52
C PHE A 201 14.67 -11.68 3.07
N VAL A 202 13.95 -12.54 2.32
CA VAL A 202 12.65 -13.08 2.75
C VAL A 202 12.78 -13.83 4.06
N ALA A 203 13.76 -14.74 4.17
CA ALA A 203 13.99 -15.49 5.39
C ALA A 203 14.37 -14.60 6.59
N GLN A 204 15.10 -13.49 6.37
CA GLN A 204 15.40 -12.54 7.44
C GLN A 204 14.18 -11.75 7.86
N ALA A 205 13.39 -11.22 6.91
CA ALA A 205 12.14 -10.51 7.20
C ALA A 205 11.19 -11.38 8.04
N HIS A 206 11.01 -12.64 7.64
CA HIS A 206 10.17 -13.58 8.38
C HIS A 206 10.71 -13.88 9.80
N ARG A 207 12.04 -14.00 9.99
CA ARG A 207 12.64 -14.13 11.34
C ARG A 207 12.37 -12.91 12.22
N ASP A 208 12.27 -11.74 11.62
CA ASP A 208 11.97 -10.48 12.30
C ASP A 208 10.44 -10.24 12.47
N GLY A 209 9.61 -11.20 12.01
CA GLY A 209 8.15 -11.15 12.13
C GLY A 209 7.47 -10.22 11.12
N LEU A 210 8.14 -9.94 9.99
CA LEU A 210 7.64 -9.06 8.93
C LEU A 210 7.10 -9.86 7.75
N GLU A 211 5.95 -9.46 7.23
CA GLU A 211 5.49 -9.85 5.90
C GLU A 211 6.34 -9.14 4.82
N VAL A 212 6.58 -9.83 3.70
CA VAL A 212 7.30 -9.27 2.55
C VAL A 212 6.31 -9.02 1.42
N HIS A 213 6.09 -7.74 1.07
CA HIS A 213 5.28 -7.34 -0.08
C HIS A 213 6.16 -6.76 -1.17
N VAL A 214 5.94 -7.21 -2.41
CA VAL A 214 6.77 -6.80 -3.55
C VAL A 214 5.92 -6.01 -4.55
N TRP A 215 6.41 -4.83 -4.95
CA TRP A 215 5.74 -3.89 -5.86
C TRP A 215 6.67 -3.40 -6.98
N THR A 216 6.19 -2.95 -8.14
CA THR A 216 4.94 -3.37 -8.75
C THR A 216 5.28 -4.54 -9.64
N VAL A 217 4.52 -5.63 -9.60
CA VAL A 217 4.85 -6.88 -10.28
C VAL A 217 3.67 -7.29 -11.16
N ASP A 218 3.85 -7.15 -12.49
CA ASP A 218 2.79 -7.39 -13.46
C ASP A 218 3.09 -8.59 -14.37
N GLU A 219 4.36 -9.05 -14.39
CA GLU A 219 4.79 -10.16 -15.22
C GLU A 219 4.51 -11.52 -14.56
N PRO A 220 3.79 -12.45 -15.21
CA PRO A 220 3.41 -13.74 -14.64
C PRO A 220 4.57 -14.61 -14.16
N GLU A 221 5.71 -14.58 -14.86
CA GLU A 221 6.90 -15.35 -14.48
C GLU A 221 7.52 -14.80 -13.20
N GLU A 222 7.56 -13.47 -13.05
CA GLU A 222 8.06 -12.82 -11.84
C GLU A 222 7.13 -13.07 -10.65
N MET A 223 5.80 -13.06 -10.86
CA MET A 223 4.84 -13.44 -9.82
C MET A 223 5.09 -14.86 -9.30
N ARG A 224 5.26 -15.85 -10.21
CA ARG A 224 5.56 -17.24 -9.84
C ARG A 224 6.90 -17.35 -9.11
N ARG A 225 7.94 -16.65 -9.59
CA ARG A 225 9.27 -16.63 -8.97
C ARG A 225 9.22 -16.12 -7.54
N LEU A 226 8.56 -14.98 -7.33
CA LEU A 226 8.42 -14.37 -6.01
C LEU A 226 7.58 -15.23 -5.05
N ALA A 227 6.47 -15.79 -5.54
CA ALA A 227 5.65 -16.71 -4.76
C ALA A 227 6.43 -17.97 -4.34
N ALA A 228 7.29 -18.53 -5.23
CA ALA A 228 8.17 -19.64 -4.90
C ALA A 228 9.20 -19.27 -3.81
N MET A 229 9.63 -18.00 -3.74
CA MET A 229 10.47 -17.45 -2.67
C MET A 229 9.70 -17.19 -1.38
N ARG A 230 8.37 -17.44 -1.35
CA ARG A 230 7.47 -17.26 -0.21
C ARG A 230 7.34 -15.81 0.25
N VAL A 231 7.28 -14.85 -0.70
CA VAL A 231 6.82 -13.51 -0.38
C VAL A 231 5.35 -13.57 0.05
N ASP A 232 4.93 -12.70 0.96
CA ASP A 232 3.59 -12.74 1.55
C ASP A 232 2.57 -11.99 0.72
N GLY A 233 3.01 -11.02 -0.11
CA GLY A 233 2.13 -10.25 -0.98
C GLY A 233 2.80 -9.76 -2.24
N ILE A 234 2.01 -9.70 -3.30
CA ILE A 234 2.37 -9.09 -4.59
C ILE A 234 1.41 -7.91 -4.82
N VAL A 235 2.00 -6.72 -4.98
CA VAL A 235 1.29 -5.51 -5.37
C VAL A 235 1.37 -5.38 -6.89
N THR A 236 0.23 -5.36 -7.58
CA THR A 236 0.16 -5.47 -9.04
C THR A 236 -0.90 -4.57 -9.65
N ASP A 237 -0.64 -4.11 -10.88
CA ASP A 237 -1.58 -3.38 -11.71
C ASP A 237 -2.57 -4.32 -12.45
N VAL A 238 -2.31 -5.62 -12.44
CA VAL A 238 -3.11 -6.65 -13.13
C VAL A 238 -3.62 -7.74 -12.18
N PRO A 239 -4.47 -7.37 -11.21
CA PRO A 239 -4.89 -8.28 -10.14
C PRO A 239 -5.68 -9.50 -10.61
N ALA A 240 -6.49 -9.40 -11.67
CA ALA A 240 -7.19 -10.56 -12.24
C ALA A 240 -6.20 -11.59 -12.79
N LEU A 241 -5.19 -11.14 -13.55
CA LEU A 241 -4.11 -11.99 -14.02
C LEU A 241 -3.32 -12.61 -12.86
N ALA A 242 -3.04 -11.84 -11.82
CA ALA A 242 -2.33 -12.35 -10.65
C ALA A 242 -3.10 -13.46 -9.91
N LEU A 243 -4.43 -13.36 -9.82
CA LEU A 243 -5.27 -14.43 -9.27
C LEU A 243 -5.18 -15.72 -10.10
N GLU A 244 -5.19 -15.63 -11.42
CA GLU A 244 -5.02 -16.79 -12.30
C GLU A 244 -3.64 -17.42 -12.11
N VAL A 245 -2.58 -16.60 -12.09
CA VAL A 245 -1.18 -17.06 -12.00
C VAL A 245 -0.86 -17.72 -10.67
N LEU A 246 -1.43 -17.21 -9.57
CA LEU A 246 -1.14 -17.64 -8.20
C LEU A 246 -2.16 -18.65 -7.66
N GLY A 247 -3.17 -19.03 -8.45
CA GLY A 247 -4.13 -20.07 -8.10
C GLY A 247 -5.30 -19.59 -7.23
N GLY A 248 -5.64 -18.30 -7.29
CA GLY A 248 -6.72 -17.68 -6.53
C GLY A 248 -6.38 -17.46 -5.06
N GLN A 249 -7.08 -16.51 -4.43
CA GLN A 249 -7.10 -16.39 -2.97
C GLN A 249 -8.32 -17.18 -2.46
N GLU A 250 -8.13 -18.14 -1.54
CA GLU A 250 -9.28 -18.62 -0.79
C GLU A 250 -9.81 -17.49 0.09
N PRO A 251 -11.10 -17.16 -0.01
CA PRO A 251 -11.70 -16.18 0.90
C PRO A 251 -11.63 -16.71 2.34
N ARG A 252 -11.10 -15.89 3.23
CA ARG A 252 -11.08 -16.15 4.68
C ARG A 252 -12.25 -15.48 5.37
#